data_c8a83fd137e717e645bb009592083aa5
#
_entry.id   c8a83fd137e717e645bb009592083aa5
#
_cell.length_a   1.000
_cell.length_b   1.000
_cell.length_c   1.000
_cell.angle_alpha   90.00
_cell.angle_beta   90.00
_cell.angle_gamma   90.00
#
_symmetry.space_group_name_H-M   'P 1'
#
loop_
_entity.id
_entity.type
_entity.pdbx_description
1 polymer ?
#
loop_
_entity_poly.entity_id
_entity_poly.type
_entity_poly.pdbx_seq_one_letter_code
_entity_poly.pdbx_strand_id
1 'polypeptide(L)' 'MKYWNEDQVLRALIDGKVKRHVIYASMHSARSRGYQERYEMFAAALAAYDKYRSEQ' A
#
# COMPACT_ATOMS: atom_id res chain seq x y z
N MET A 1 1.89 12.80 3.81
CA MET A 1 2.78 11.67 3.57
C MET A 1 2.74 11.27 2.12
N LYS A 2 3.88 11.04 1.52
CA LYS A 2 3.94 10.79 0.09
C LYS A 2 4.69 9.52 -0.23
N TYR A 3 4.08 8.69 -1.05
CA TYR A 3 4.70 7.47 -1.56
C TYR A 3 4.85 7.62 -3.07
N TRP A 4 6.04 7.32 -3.55
CA TRP A 4 6.36 7.47 -4.98
C TRP A 4 6.17 6.17 -5.75
N ASN A 5 6.30 5.03 -5.06
CA ASN A 5 6.18 3.73 -5.71
C ASN A 5 5.79 2.67 -4.67
N GLU A 6 5.49 1.47 -5.18
CA GLU A 6 5.05 0.38 -4.31
C GLU A 6 6.12 -0.07 -3.32
N ASP A 7 7.39 0.04 -3.69
CA ASP A 7 8.48 -0.37 -2.79
C ASP A 7 8.50 0.49 -1.53
N GLN A 8 8.26 1.78 -1.67
CA GLN A 8 8.22 2.67 -0.51
C GLN A 8 7.05 2.33 0.41
N VAL A 9 5.89 2.05 -0.17
CA VAL A 9 4.72 1.66 0.62
C VAL A 9 4.97 0.33 1.31
N LEU A 10 5.49 -0.64 0.57
CA LEU A 10 5.79 -1.96 1.13
C LEU A 10 6.78 -1.86 2.27
N ARG A 11 7.85 -1.09 2.09
CA ARG A 11 8.87 -0.93 3.13
C ARG A 11 8.30 -0.27 4.38
N ALA A 12 7.44 0.73 4.20
CA ALA A 12 6.79 1.38 5.33
C ALA A 12 5.91 0.40 6.10
N LEU A 13 5.23 -0.49 5.40
CA LEU A 13 4.41 -1.53 6.03
C LEU A 13 5.29 -2.51 6.80
N ILE A 14 6.37 -2.97 6.19
CA ILE A 14 7.30 -3.92 6.81
C ILE A 14 7.95 -3.32 8.05
N ASP A 15 8.35 -2.06 7.96
CA ASP A 15 9.02 -1.37 9.06
C ASP A 15 8.06 -0.97 10.18
N GLY A 16 6.76 -1.12 9.97
CA GLY A 16 5.77 -0.75 10.97
C GLY A 16 5.51 0.74 11.07
N LYS A 17 5.94 1.52 10.09
CA LYS A 17 5.73 2.97 10.08
C LYS A 17 4.30 3.34 9.71
N VAL A 18 3.62 2.45 9.00
CA VAL A 18 2.22 2.64 8.63
C VAL A 18 1.52 1.30 8.76
N LYS A 19 0.24 1.35 9.12
CA LYS A 19 -0.54 0.13 9.29
C LYS A 19 -1.23 -0.25 7.98
N ARG A 20 -1.47 -1.55 7.81
CA ARG A 20 -2.10 -2.07 6.61
C ARG A 20 -3.44 -1.39 6.32
N HIS A 21 -4.28 -1.19 7.35
CA HIS A 21 -5.59 -0.60 7.12
C HIS A 21 -5.52 0.85 6.67
N VAL A 22 -4.45 1.57 7.02
CA VAL A 22 -4.24 2.93 6.55
C VAL A 22 -4.00 2.94 5.04
N ILE A 23 -3.18 2.02 4.57
CA ILE A 23 -2.90 1.90 3.13
C ILE A 23 -4.16 1.43 2.38
N TYR A 24 -4.90 0.52 2.99
CA TYR A 24 -6.15 0.05 2.40
C TYR A 24 -7.14 1.21 2.21
N ALA A 25 -7.28 2.05 3.23
CA ALA A 25 -8.14 3.22 3.14
C ALA A 25 -7.65 4.20 2.06
N SER A 26 -6.33 4.39 1.97
CA SER A 26 -5.74 5.23 0.93
C SER A 26 -6.02 4.68 -0.46
N MET A 27 -5.98 3.36 -0.62
CA MET A 27 -6.30 2.69 -1.87
C MET A 27 -7.74 2.99 -2.29
N HIS A 28 -8.68 2.84 -1.37
CA HIS A 28 -10.08 3.11 -1.66
C HIS A 28 -10.32 4.59 -1.97
N SER A 29 -9.66 5.47 -1.25
CA SER A 29 -9.76 6.90 -1.51
C SER A 29 -9.25 7.23 -2.92
N ALA A 30 -8.13 6.65 -3.32
CA ALA A 30 -7.58 6.86 -4.66
C ALA A 30 -8.54 6.36 -5.73
N ARG A 31 -9.15 5.21 -5.52
CA ARG A 31 -10.12 4.66 -6.45
C ARG A 31 -11.33 5.58 -6.59
N SER A 32 -11.84 6.07 -5.46
CA SER A 32 -12.99 6.96 -5.45
C SER A 32 -12.73 8.26 -6.19
N ARG A 33 -11.49 8.74 -6.14
CA ARG A 33 -11.10 9.99 -6.80
C ARG A 33 -10.62 9.81 -8.24
N GLY A 34 -10.54 8.56 -8.70
CA GLY A 34 -10.10 8.27 -10.06
C GLY A 34 -8.59 8.28 -10.25
N TYR A 35 -7.82 8.15 -9.17
CA TYR A 35 -6.36 8.08 -9.24
C TYR A 35 -5.93 6.64 -9.47
N GLN A 36 -6.05 6.18 -10.70
CA GLN A 36 -5.83 4.79 -11.05
C GLN A 36 -4.41 4.32 -10.72
N GLU A 37 -3.42 5.14 -11.00
CA GLU A 37 -2.03 4.76 -10.75
C GLU A 37 -1.77 4.58 -9.26
N ARG A 38 -2.31 5.47 -8.44
CA ARG A 38 -2.18 5.35 -6.99
C ARG A 38 -2.91 4.13 -6.46
N TYR A 39 -4.10 3.90 -6.98
CA TYR A 39 -4.85 2.72 -6.59
C TYR A 39 -4.05 1.45 -6.86
N GLU A 40 -3.48 1.33 -8.05
CA GLU A 40 -2.70 0.15 -8.42
C GLU A 40 -1.44 0.02 -7.58
N MET A 41 -0.78 1.13 -7.29
CA MET A 41 0.40 1.15 -6.44
C MET A 41 0.08 0.61 -5.04
N PHE A 42 -0.96 1.13 -4.42
CA PHE A 42 -1.34 0.68 -3.09
C PHE A 42 -1.81 -0.78 -3.10
N ALA A 43 -2.55 -1.18 -4.13
CA ALA A 43 -3.02 -2.56 -4.24
C ALA A 43 -1.85 -3.53 -4.38
N ALA A 44 -0.87 -3.19 -5.21
CA ALA A 44 0.31 -4.02 -5.40
C ALA A 44 1.13 -4.13 -4.12
N ALA A 45 1.29 -3.00 -3.40
CA ALA A 45 2.02 -2.99 -2.14
C ALA A 45 1.33 -3.84 -1.08
N LEU A 46 0.02 -3.77 -0.99
CA LEU A 46 -0.74 -4.58 -0.03
C LEU A 46 -0.61 -6.06 -0.36
N ALA A 47 -0.70 -6.43 -1.63
CA ALA A 47 -0.55 -7.81 -2.04
C ALA A 47 0.85 -8.35 -1.70
N ALA A 48 1.88 -7.55 -1.96
CA ALA A 48 3.25 -7.92 -1.63
C ALA A 48 3.45 -8.05 -0.13
N TYR A 49 2.86 -7.15 0.64
CA TYR A 49 2.95 -7.20 2.10
C TYR A 49 2.26 -8.44 2.65
N ASP A 50 1.08 -8.77 2.15
CA ASP A 50 0.37 -9.96 2.59
C ASP A 50 1.16 -11.23 2.29
N LYS A 51 1.82 -11.27 1.12
CA LYS A 51 2.69 -12.38 0.76
C LYS A 51 3.90 -12.45 1.70
N TYR A 52 4.50 -11.32 1.98
CA TYR A 52 5.64 -11.24 2.91
C TYR A 52 5.26 -11.81 4.28
N ARG A 53 4.10 -11.42 4.78
CA ARG A 53 3.64 -11.90 6.09
C ARG A 53 3.36 -13.39 6.08
N SER A 54 2.80 -13.91 5.00
CA SER A 54 2.45 -15.33 4.95
C SER A 54 3.69 -16.21 4.85
N GLU A 55 4.82 -15.65 4.44
CA GLU A 55 6.08 -16.39 4.35
C GLU A 55 6.86 -16.37 5.67
N GLN A 56 6.35 -15.68 6.65
CA GLN A 56 6.92 -15.67 7.99
C GLN A 56 6.15 -16.60 8.91
#